data_0f7339b1228400760342c14f95673ab3
#
_entry.id   0f7339b1228400760342c14f95673ab3
#
_cell.length_a   1.000
_cell.length_b   1.000
_cell.length_c   1.000
_cell.angle_alpha   90.00
_cell.angle_beta   90.00
_cell.angle_gamma   90.00
#
_symmetry.space_group_name_H-M   'P 1'
#
loop_
_entity.id
_entity.type
_entity.pdbx_description
1 polymer ?
#
loop_
_entity_poly.entity_id
_entity_poly.type
_entity_poly.pdbx_seq_one_letter_code
_entity_poly.pdbx_strand_id
1 'polypeptide(L)'
;RHGSAPRSIVRVGPPETVKQVGCEHRDKAMYDHIVIPVDGSDGATTAARHGFALAARFGASVSVLSVVARRALRLTATDDERARLRSNAEAIVDDVAALAPETVRPVATDVVDGAPATRITEYAADRDADLIAVGRQGTTGLGDRLLGGVTERVLHRSDTPVLVVPDSDADTGATPAYSRILLPTDGSDSAGAAVPHGTAIARAFGAAVHVLNVVDLQAEGGVFNAGGLEPAFVDRLERRGQDAVDAVASRIGTTAPDVTVDTAVERATPRGGVAAGVRDYAATAGVDLLVMGASGRSALNRQLLGSVVSTVLRTVDVPVIAVPPTS
;
A
#
# COMPACT_ATOMS: atom_id res chain seq x y z
N ARG A 1 -58.54 -66.83 -30.19
CA ARG A 1 -57.71 -67.23 -29.04
C ARG A 1 -56.38 -66.51 -29.22
N HIS A 2 -56.31 -65.24 -28.81
CA HIS A 2 -55.01 -64.61 -28.69
C HIS A 2 -55.04 -63.76 -27.39
N GLY A 3 -54.24 -64.18 -26.47
CA GLY A 3 -53.96 -63.50 -25.22
C GLY A 3 -53.02 -62.33 -25.46
N SER A 4 -53.43 -61.13 -25.08
CA SER A 4 -52.60 -59.96 -25.04
C SER A 4 -52.02 -59.81 -23.63
N ALA A 5 -50.72 -59.78 -23.54
CA ALA A 5 -49.98 -59.50 -22.28
C ALA A 5 -50.02 -57.98 -22.01
N PRO A 6 -50.03 -57.55 -20.75
CA PRO A 6 -50.08 -56.11 -20.42
C PRO A 6 -48.68 -55.47 -20.53
N ARG A 7 -48.66 -54.27 -21.14
CA ARG A 7 -47.48 -53.38 -21.23
C ARG A 7 -47.12 -52.79 -19.86
N SER A 8 -45.91 -53.06 -19.41
CA SER A 8 -45.33 -52.39 -18.24
C SER A 8 -45.04 -50.91 -18.52
N ILE A 9 -45.65 -50.03 -17.74
CA ILE A 9 -45.36 -48.58 -17.73
C ILE A 9 -44.16 -48.36 -16.82
N VAL A 10 -43.04 -47.96 -17.39
CA VAL A 10 -41.84 -47.48 -16.63
C VAL A 10 -42.12 -46.04 -16.25
N ARG A 11 -42.30 -45.75 -14.98
CA ARG A 11 -42.32 -44.37 -14.43
C ARG A 11 -40.88 -43.88 -14.38
N VAL A 12 -40.56 -42.88 -15.19
CA VAL A 12 -39.35 -42.05 -15.09
C VAL A 12 -39.58 -41.05 -13.95
N GLY A 13 -38.83 -41.16 -12.85
CA GLY A 13 -38.82 -40.19 -11.77
C GLY A 13 -38.20 -38.86 -12.24
N PRO A 14 -38.46 -37.73 -11.55
CA PRO A 14 -37.88 -36.43 -11.89
C PRO A 14 -36.34 -36.48 -11.72
N PRO A 15 -35.59 -35.69 -12.51
CA PRO A 15 -34.12 -35.67 -12.45
C PRO A 15 -33.67 -35.21 -11.08
N GLU A 16 -32.75 -35.93 -10.46
CA GLU A 16 -32.08 -35.54 -9.24
C GLU A 16 -31.41 -34.21 -9.42
N THR A 17 -31.73 -33.29 -8.51
CA THR A 17 -31.09 -31.96 -8.41
C THR A 17 -29.62 -32.18 -8.18
N VAL A 18 -28.80 -31.91 -9.20
CA VAL A 18 -27.37 -31.82 -9.05
C VAL A 18 -27.09 -30.71 -8.03
N LYS A 19 -26.68 -31.09 -6.82
CA LYS A 19 -26.11 -30.17 -5.85
C LYS A 19 -24.86 -29.55 -6.51
N GLN A 20 -24.95 -28.26 -6.84
CA GLN A 20 -23.77 -27.45 -7.11
C GLN A 20 -22.87 -27.46 -5.87
N VAL A 21 -21.89 -28.37 -5.88
CA VAL A 21 -20.70 -28.29 -5.03
C VAL A 21 -19.74 -27.38 -5.78
N GLY A 22 -19.71 -26.12 -5.37
CA GLY A 22 -18.85 -25.09 -5.97
C GLY A 22 -18.78 -23.90 -5.04
N CYS A 23 -18.44 -24.10 -3.76
CA CYS A 23 -17.72 -23.08 -3.01
C CYS A 23 -16.28 -23.16 -3.50
N GLU A 24 -15.98 -22.50 -4.62
CA GLU A 24 -14.63 -22.07 -4.91
C GLU A 24 -14.19 -21.23 -3.71
N HIS A 25 -13.23 -21.75 -2.94
CA HIS A 25 -12.35 -20.91 -2.14
C HIS A 25 -11.67 -19.98 -3.16
N ARG A 26 -12.25 -18.81 -3.38
CA ARG A 26 -11.45 -17.69 -3.89
C ARG A 26 -10.38 -17.51 -2.84
N ASP A 27 -9.13 -17.84 -3.19
CA ASP A 27 -8.01 -17.36 -2.40
C ASP A 27 -8.25 -15.88 -2.16
N LYS A 28 -8.34 -15.48 -0.87
CA LYS A 28 -8.66 -14.09 -0.51
C LYS A 28 -7.67 -13.20 -1.27
N ALA A 29 -8.19 -12.27 -2.07
CA ALA A 29 -7.34 -11.31 -2.77
C ALA A 29 -6.52 -10.53 -1.73
N MET A 30 -5.34 -10.03 -2.10
CA MET A 30 -4.51 -9.24 -1.19
C MET A 30 -5.24 -7.97 -0.72
N TYR A 31 -6.08 -7.41 -1.57
CA TYR A 31 -6.90 -6.24 -1.28
C TYR A 31 -8.33 -6.50 -1.72
N ASP A 32 -9.24 -6.58 -0.77
CA ASP A 32 -10.70 -6.72 -0.98
C ASP A 32 -11.42 -5.38 -0.75
N HIS A 33 -10.85 -4.51 0.10
CA HIS A 33 -11.41 -3.20 0.40
C HIS A 33 -10.33 -2.13 0.56
N ILE A 34 -10.47 -1.01 -0.17
CA ILE A 34 -9.55 0.13 -0.13
C ILE A 34 -10.28 1.38 0.36
N VAL A 35 -9.73 2.04 1.37
CA VAL A 35 -10.22 3.34 1.86
C VAL A 35 -9.38 4.46 1.30
N ILE A 36 -10.02 5.48 0.73
CA ILE A 36 -9.40 6.64 0.10
C ILE A 36 -9.87 7.91 0.81
N PRO A 37 -9.13 8.42 1.80
CA PRO A 37 -9.42 9.69 2.44
C PRO A 37 -9.10 10.86 1.52
N VAL A 38 -10.03 11.82 1.42
CA VAL A 38 -9.89 13.00 0.56
C VAL A 38 -10.24 14.29 1.31
N ASP A 39 -9.53 15.38 0.97
CA ASP A 39 -9.70 16.71 1.57
C ASP A 39 -9.85 17.82 0.52
N GLY A 40 -10.00 17.43 -0.74
CA GLY A 40 -10.10 18.35 -1.89
C GLY A 40 -8.75 18.84 -2.41
N SER A 41 -7.62 18.32 -1.92
CA SER A 41 -6.29 18.62 -2.48
C SER A 41 -6.00 17.78 -3.74
N ASP A 42 -5.11 18.30 -4.60
CA ASP A 42 -4.63 17.58 -5.78
C ASP A 42 -3.89 16.28 -5.37
N GLY A 43 -3.13 16.34 -4.27
CA GLY A 43 -2.45 15.15 -3.73
C GLY A 43 -3.43 14.04 -3.32
N ALA A 44 -4.57 14.39 -2.72
CA ALA A 44 -5.61 13.42 -2.38
C ALA A 44 -6.28 12.84 -3.64
N THR A 45 -6.50 13.67 -4.66
CA THR A 45 -7.03 13.24 -5.96
C THR A 45 -6.07 12.30 -6.67
N THR A 46 -4.77 12.60 -6.66
CA THR A 46 -3.73 11.72 -7.21
C THR A 46 -3.68 10.38 -6.46
N ALA A 47 -3.76 10.41 -5.12
CA ALA A 47 -3.82 9.19 -4.32
C ALA A 47 -5.06 8.34 -4.64
N ALA A 48 -6.21 8.99 -4.90
CA ALA A 48 -7.43 8.30 -5.30
C ALA A 48 -7.27 7.55 -6.63
N ARG A 49 -6.61 8.14 -7.62
CA ARG A 49 -6.30 7.46 -8.90
C ARG A 49 -5.48 6.19 -8.69
N HIS A 50 -4.46 6.23 -7.82
CA HIS A 50 -3.66 5.05 -7.46
C HIS A 50 -4.49 4.00 -6.72
N GLY A 51 -5.34 4.42 -5.78
CA GLY A 51 -6.27 3.54 -5.08
C GLY A 51 -7.25 2.84 -6.03
N PHE A 52 -7.82 3.57 -6.98
CA PHE A 52 -8.71 3.01 -8.01
C PHE A 52 -7.97 2.06 -8.96
N ALA A 53 -6.72 2.35 -9.33
CA ALA A 53 -5.93 1.47 -10.17
C ALA A 53 -5.66 0.12 -9.49
N LEU A 54 -5.34 0.14 -8.19
CA LEU A 54 -5.20 -1.07 -7.39
C LEU A 54 -6.55 -1.80 -7.26
N ALA A 55 -7.63 -1.09 -6.91
CA ALA A 55 -8.95 -1.67 -6.80
C ALA A 55 -9.39 -2.37 -8.09
N ALA A 56 -9.17 -1.75 -9.26
CA ALA A 56 -9.48 -2.35 -10.56
C ALA A 56 -8.71 -3.66 -10.82
N ARG A 57 -7.46 -3.76 -10.38
CA ARG A 57 -6.63 -4.95 -10.57
C ARG A 57 -6.96 -6.09 -9.62
N PHE A 58 -7.35 -5.76 -8.39
CA PHE A 58 -7.69 -6.77 -7.38
C PHE A 58 -9.20 -7.09 -7.32
N GLY A 59 -10.04 -6.33 -8.01
CA GLY A 59 -11.50 -6.43 -7.89
C GLY A 59 -11.99 -5.95 -6.53
N ALA A 60 -11.24 -5.03 -5.89
CA ALA A 60 -11.55 -4.52 -4.56
C ALA A 60 -12.70 -3.51 -4.59
N SER A 61 -13.47 -3.49 -3.51
CA SER A 61 -14.41 -2.42 -3.21
C SER A 61 -13.67 -1.17 -2.74
N VAL A 62 -14.27 0.01 -2.94
CA VAL A 62 -13.66 1.28 -2.56
C VAL A 62 -14.63 2.12 -1.74
N SER A 63 -14.11 2.73 -0.67
CA SER A 63 -14.77 3.79 0.09
C SER A 63 -13.96 5.09 -0.01
N VAL A 64 -14.57 6.14 -0.54
CA VAL A 64 -14.04 7.51 -0.53
C VAL A 64 -14.57 8.22 0.70
N LEU A 65 -13.67 8.73 1.54
CA LEU A 65 -13.98 9.29 2.85
C LEU A 65 -13.52 10.75 2.95
N SER A 66 -14.39 11.66 3.36
CA SER A 66 -13.98 13.00 3.81
C SER A 66 -14.24 13.20 5.30
N VAL A 67 -13.33 13.88 5.99
CA VAL A 67 -13.43 14.13 7.42
C VAL A 67 -13.53 15.63 7.68
N VAL A 68 -14.69 16.08 8.15
CA VAL A 68 -14.89 17.46 8.60
C VAL A 68 -14.23 17.64 9.97
N ALA A 69 -13.14 18.40 9.99
CA ALA A 69 -12.32 18.53 11.19
C ALA A 69 -13.09 19.23 12.34
N ARG A 70 -13.08 18.66 13.53
CA ARG A 70 -13.72 19.24 14.73
C ARG A 70 -13.29 20.69 15.01
N ARG A 71 -12.05 21.05 14.66
CA ARG A 71 -11.55 22.40 14.83
C ARG A 71 -12.30 23.39 13.92
N ALA A 72 -12.58 23.00 12.67
CA ALA A 72 -13.39 23.79 11.76
C ALA A 72 -14.81 23.95 12.32
N LEU A 73 -15.45 22.86 12.77
CA LEU A 73 -16.77 22.89 13.37
C LEU A 73 -16.89 23.73 14.65
N ARG A 74 -15.81 23.83 15.45
CA ARG A 74 -15.77 24.67 16.66
C ARG A 74 -15.58 26.16 16.38
N LEU A 75 -15.00 26.49 15.24
CA LEU A 75 -14.78 27.88 14.80
C LEU A 75 -15.99 28.42 14.04
N THR A 76 -16.92 27.57 13.63
CA THR A 76 -18.17 27.96 12.96
C THR A 76 -19.18 28.42 14.00
N ALA A 77 -19.70 29.62 13.83
CA ALA A 77 -20.64 30.28 14.79
C ALA A 77 -22.09 29.82 14.56
N THR A 78 -22.42 29.32 13.36
CA THR A 78 -23.80 29.07 12.94
C THR A 78 -24.01 27.65 12.39
N ASP A 79 -25.23 27.17 12.45
CA ASP A 79 -25.61 25.86 11.85
C ASP A 79 -25.52 25.89 10.34
N ASP A 80 -25.73 27.05 9.71
CA ASP A 80 -25.58 27.27 8.26
C ASP A 80 -24.12 27.08 7.81
N GLU A 81 -23.15 27.55 8.59
CA GLU A 81 -21.71 27.33 8.30
C GLU A 81 -21.32 25.87 8.40
N ARG A 82 -21.87 25.14 9.41
CA ARG A 82 -21.66 23.69 9.55
C ARG A 82 -22.25 22.93 8.37
N ALA A 83 -23.45 23.29 7.95
CA ALA A 83 -24.11 22.70 6.78
C ALA A 83 -23.27 22.91 5.51
N ARG A 84 -22.72 24.12 5.32
CA ARG A 84 -21.83 24.41 4.16
C ARG A 84 -20.56 23.59 4.18
N LEU A 85 -19.88 23.44 5.34
CA LEU A 85 -18.68 22.59 5.45
C LEU A 85 -18.98 21.14 5.10
N ARG A 86 -20.13 20.64 5.55
CA ARG A 86 -20.54 19.27 5.24
C ARG A 86 -20.90 19.10 3.75
N SER A 87 -21.65 20.03 3.20
CA SER A 87 -22.00 20.00 1.76
C SER A 87 -20.76 20.10 0.86
N ASN A 88 -19.75 20.89 1.27
CA ASN A 88 -18.49 20.94 0.55
C ASN A 88 -17.72 19.61 0.63
N ALA A 89 -17.72 18.95 1.79
CA ALA A 89 -17.09 17.64 1.95
C ALA A 89 -17.83 16.55 1.14
N GLU A 90 -19.16 16.62 1.06
CA GLU A 90 -19.99 15.76 0.22
C GLU A 90 -19.68 15.96 -1.28
N ALA A 91 -19.55 17.19 -1.74
CA ALA A 91 -19.13 17.48 -3.12
C ALA A 91 -17.72 16.91 -3.42
N ILE A 92 -16.77 17.04 -2.51
CA ILE A 92 -15.42 16.51 -2.68
C ILE A 92 -15.42 14.97 -2.84
N VAL A 93 -16.16 14.22 -2.01
CA VAL A 93 -16.21 12.77 -2.14
C VAL A 93 -16.91 12.32 -3.41
N ASP A 94 -17.94 13.01 -3.83
CA ASP A 94 -18.68 12.72 -5.07
C ASP A 94 -17.84 13.02 -6.32
N ASP A 95 -17.13 14.15 -6.36
CA ASP A 95 -16.21 14.51 -7.43
C ASP A 95 -15.08 13.47 -7.58
N VAL A 96 -14.49 13.03 -6.46
CA VAL A 96 -13.45 12.00 -6.50
C VAL A 96 -14.03 10.64 -6.87
N ALA A 97 -15.19 10.24 -6.35
CA ALA A 97 -15.83 8.98 -6.72
C ALA A 97 -16.17 8.92 -8.21
N ALA A 98 -16.49 10.06 -8.83
CA ALA A 98 -16.73 10.15 -10.27
C ALA A 98 -15.49 9.81 -11.12
N LEU A 99 -14.28 9.93 -10.58
CA LEU A 99 -13.03 9.55 -11.25
C LEU A 99 -12.81 8.03 -11.31
N ALA A 100 -13.57 7.25 -10.55
CA ALA A 100 -13.41 5.80 -10.52
C ALA A 100 -13.78 5.18 -11.88
N PRO A 101 -12.97 4.24 -12.39
CA PRO A 101 -13.30 3.49 -13.60
C PRO A 101 -14.55 2.62 -13.37
N GLU A 102 -15.30 2.32 -14.43
CA GLU A 102 -16.51 1.49 -14.36
C GLU A 102 -16.29 0.13 -13.69
N THR A 103 -15.07 -0.43 -13.81
CA THR A 103 -14.69 -1.71 -13.21
C THR A 103 -14.62 -1.69 -11.68
N VAL A 104 -14.61 -0.50 -11.07
CA VAL A 104 -14.51 -0.30 -9.61
C VAL A 104 -15.85 0.12 -9.00
N ARG A 105 -16.84 0.40 -9.83
CA ARG A 105 -18.16 0.88 -9.37
C ARG A 105 -19.06 -0.27 -8.88
N PRO A 106 -19.90 -0.03 -7.87
CA PRO A 106 -20.13 1.25 -7.18
C PRO A 106 -19.05 1.59 -6.16
N VAL A 107 -18.75 2.88 -6.01
CA VAL A 107 -17.87 3.43 -4.97
C VAL A 107 -18.73 3.95 -3.81
N ALA A 108 -18.43 3.54 -2.59
CA ALA A 108 -19.08 4.11 -1.42
C ALA A 108 -18.48 5.49 -1.09
N THR A 109 -19.32 6.46 -0.72
CA THR A 109 -18.89 7.80 -0.30
C THR A 109 -19.41 8.08 1.10
N ASP A 110 -18.53 8.57 1.98
CA ASP A 110 -18.88 8.91 3.38
C ASP A 110 -18.26 10.24 3.80
N VAL A 111 -19.00 10.99 4.61
CA VAL A 111 -18.53 12.20 5.28
C VAL A 111 -18.72 12.05 6.79
N VAL A 112 -17.63 12.11 7.54
CA VAL A 112 -17.64 11.97 9.00
C VAL A 112 -17.02 13.17 9.71
N ASP A 113 -17.43 13.41 10.95
CA ASP A 113 -16.90 14.51 11.75
C ASP A 113 -15.82 13.99 12.73
N GLY A 114 -14.71 14.74 12.88
CA GLY A 114 -13.74 14.33 13.89
C GLY A 114 -12.32 14.85 13.69
N ALA A 115 -11.36 14.17 14.33
CA ALA A 115 -9.94 14.38 14.06
C ALA A 115 -9.56 13.51 12.84
N PRO A 116 -9.07 14.10 11.73
CA PRO A 116 -8.93 13.36 10.47
C PRO A 116 -8.18 12.05 10.59
N ALA A 117 -6.95 12.02 11.10
CA ALA A 117 -6.17 10.79 11.20
C ALA A 117 -6.88 9.70 12.05
N THR A 118 -7.52 10.09 13.17
CA THR A 118 -8.25 9.15 14.03
C THR A 118 -9.45 8.57 13.29
N ARG A 119 -10.25 9.42 12.63
CA ARG A 119 -11.44 8.96 11.92
C ARG A 119 -11.11 8.09 10.71
N ILE A 120 -10.00 8.39 10.01
CA ILE A 120 -9.52 7.57 8.89
C ILE A 120 -9.16 6.17 9.37
N THR A 121 -8.36 6.05 10.45
CA THR A 121 -7.92 4.75 10.95
C THR A 121 -9.05 3.94 11.58
N GLU A 122 -9.96 4.58 12.33
CA GLU A 122 -11.17 3.94 12.86
C GLU A 122 -12.07 3.45 11.71
N TYR A 123 -12.32 4.29 10.69
CA TYR A 123 -13.14 3.93 9.55
C TYR A 123 -12.58 2.75 8.77
N ALA A 124 -11.27 2.71 8.58
CA ALA A 124 -10.61 1.60 7.91
C ALA A 124 -10.70 0.30 8.73
N ALA A 125 -10.50 0.38 10.05
CA ALA A 125 -10.61 -0.76 10.95
C ALA A 125 -12.05 -1.29 11.04
N ASP A 126 -13.06 -0.41 11.18
CA ASP A 126 -14.47 -0.78 11.28
C ASP A 126 -15.00 -1.49 10.00
N ARG A 127 -14.31 -1.36 8.89
CA ARG A 127 -14.68 -1.93 7.59
C ARG A 127 -13.71 -3.01 7.09
N ASP A 128 -12.80 -3.47 7.94
CA ASP A 128 -11.77 -4.46 7.58
C ASP A 128 -11.02 -4.07 6.29
N ALA A 129 -10.66 -2.78 6.16
CA ALA A 129 -9.94 -2.32 4.98
C ALA A 129 -8.52 -2.90 4.90
N ASP A 130 -8.12 -3.35 3.73
CA ASP A 130 -6.82 -3.96 3.47
C ASP A 130 -5.76 -2.93 3.05
N LEU A 131 -6.19 -1.71 2.64
CA LEU A 131 -5.31 -0.62 2.24
C LEU A 131 -5.97 0.75 2.48
N ILE A 132 -5.17 1.71 2.93
CA ILE A 132 -5.54 3.13 2.98
C ILE A 132 -4.70 3.87 1.95
N ALA A 133 -5.29 4.61 0.99
CA ALA A 133 -4.56 5.40 0.01
C ALA A 133 -4.67 6.89 0.31
N VAL A 134 -3.54 7.54 0.61
CA VAL A 134 -3.47 8.97 1.00
C VAL A 134 -2.43 9.73 0.18
N GLY A 135 -2.68 11.02 -0.04
CA GLY A 135 -1.64 11.92 -0.55
C GLY A 135 -0.54 12.15 0.48
N ARG A 136 0.67 12.43 0.02
CA ARG A 136 1.79 12.79 0.92
C ARG A 136 1.47 14.04 1.72
N GLN A 137 0.84 15.03 1.08
CA GLN A 137 0.37 16.27 1.71
C GLN A 137 -1.12 16.48 1.42
N GLY A 138 -1.77 17.32 2.21
CA GLY A 138 -3.14 17.78 2.01
C GLY A 138 -3.17 19.29 1.73
N THR A 139 -4.34 19.91 1.84
CA THR A 139 -4.59 21.35 1.57
C THR A 139 -3.71 22.33 2.34
N THR A 140 -3.04 21.91 3.40
CA THR A 140 -2.15 22.75 4.24
C THR A 140 -0.66 22.52 3.99
N GLY A 141 -0.28 21.88 2.89
CA GLY A 141 1.10 21.52 2.56
C GLY A 141 2.05 22.71 2.56
N LEU A 142 3.17 22.61 3.29
CA LEU A 142 4.19 23.65 3.47
C LEU A 142 5.53 23.27 2.82
N GLY A 143 5.51 22.86 1.55
CA GLY A 143 6.72 22.56 0.76
C GLY A 143 6.92 21.09 0.35
N ASP A 144 7.59 20.89 -0.76
CA ASP A 144 7.60 19.65 -1.58
C ASP A 144 8.15 18.39 -0.91
N ARG A 145 8.78 18.49 0.27
CA ARG A 145 9.45 17.34 0.94
C ARG A 145 8.99 17.13 2.38
N LEU A 146 7.82 17.61 2.75
CA LEU A 146 7.26 17.39 4.08
C LEU A 146 6.14 16.35 4.01
N LEU A 147 6.12 15.45 4.98
CA LEU A 147 4.99 14.56 5.18
C LEU A 147 3.88 15.33 5.90
N GLY A 148 2.66 15.30 5.35
CA GLY A 148 1.50 15.99 5.91
C GLY A 148 1.14 15.46 7.31
N GLY A 149 0.74 16.34 8.20
CA GLY A 149 0.46 15.96 9.59
C GLY A 149 -0.70 14.96 9.77
N VAL A 150 -1.63 14.85 8.80
CA VAL A 150 -2.66 13.79 8.80
C VAL A 150 -2.03 12.48 8.36
N THR A 151 -1.32 12.47 7.23
CA THR A 151 -0.65 11.29 6.67
C THR A 151 0.35 10.68 7.66
N GLU A 152 1.18 11.50 8.31
CA GLU A 152 2.12 11.05 9.34
C GLU A 152 1.39 10.35 10.51
N ARG A 153 0.28 10.93 10.99
CA ARG A 153 -0.52 10.34 12.08
C ARG A 153 -1.29 9.10 11.66
N VAL A 154 -1.73 8.98 10.41
CA VAL A 154 -2.32 7.75 9.86
C VAL A 154 -1.28 6.65 9.87
N LEU A 155 -0.08 6.89 9.34
CA LEU A 155 1.03 5.93 9.33
C LEU A 155 1.43 5.43 10.73
N HIS A 156 1.35 6.30 11.75
CA HIS A 156 1.67 5.94 13.13
C HIS A 156 0.56 5.15 13.85
N ARG A 157 -0.67 5.20 13.37
CA ARG A 157 -1.83 4.63 14.09
C ARG A 157 -2.48 3.47 13.39
N SER A 158 -2.22 3.34 12.08
CA SER A 158 -2.88 2.33 11.27
C SER A 158 -2.23 0.97 11.42
N ASP A 159 -3.06 -0.04 11.70
CA ASP A 159 -2.70 -1.44 11.55
C ASP A 159 -2.95 -1.94 10.10
N THR A 160 -3.58 -1.10 9.28
CA THR A 160 -3.80 -1.33 7.84
C THR A 160 -2.62 -0.74 7.05
N PRO A 161 -2.10 -1.42 6.01
CA PRO A 161 -1.12 -0.87 5.09
C PRO A 161 -1.55 0.48 4.52
N VAL A 162 -0.58 1.41 4.36
CA VAL A 162 -0.85 2.77 3.88
C VAL A 162 -0.05 3.03 2.61
N LEU A 163 -0.76 3.27 1.51
CA LEU A 163 -0.19 3.81 0.27
C LEU A 163 -0.09 5.33 0.41
N VAL A 164 1.11 5.86 0.37
CA VAL A 164 1.38 7.30 0.36
C VAL A 164 1.82 7.70 -1.05
N VAL A 165 1.07 8.59 -1.66
CA VAL A 165 1.35 9.06 -3.02
C VAL A 165 1.97 10.45 -2.94
N PRO A 166 3.16 10.67 -3.53
CA PRO A 166 3.79 11.98 -3.56
C PRO A 166 3.00 12.95 -4.44
N ASP A 167 3.13 14.24 -4.13
CA ASP A 167 2.61 15.28 -4.99
C ASP A 167 3.50 15.34 -6.24
N SER A 168 2.98 14.95 -7.39
CA SER A 168 3.70 15.09 -8.66
C SER A 168 3.06 16.21 -9.46
N ASP A 169 3.87 17.09 -10.05
CA ASP A 169 3.41 18.14 -10.95
C ASP A 169 2.77 17.61 -12.25
N ALA A 170 2.86 16.32 -12.48
CA ALA A 170 2.33 15.65 -13.66
C ALA A 170 1.10 14.82 -13.33
N ASP A 171 -0.04 15.47 -12.99
CA ASP A 171 -1.33 14.79 -13.15
C ASP A 171 -1.65 14.69 -14.65
N THR A 172 -1.13 13.64 -15.28
CA THR A 172 -1.37 13.36 -16.70
C THR A 172 -2.79 12.86 -16.96
N GLY A 173 -3.63 12.70 -15.94
CA GLY A 173 -4.94 12.07 -16.05
C GLY A 173 -4.91 10.57 -16.42
N ALA A 174 -3.71 9.99 -16.59
CA ALA A 174 -3.54 8.59 -16.94
C ALA A 174 -3.82 7.68 -15.74
N THR A 175 -4.35 6.49 -16.00
CA THR A 175 -4.50 5.46 -14.96
C THR A 175 -3.11 4.99 -14.54
N PRO A 176 -2.77 5.03 -13.23
CA PRO A 176 -1.50 4.53 -12.74
C PRO A 176 -1.27 3.07 -13.11
N ALA A 177 -0.05 2.76 -13.56
CA ALA A 177 0.40 1.41 -13.85
C ALA A 177 1.78 1.21 -13.24
N TYR A 178 2.03 0.00 -12.75
CA TYR A 178 3.30 -0.35 -12.14
C TYR A 178 4.02 -1.39 -12.99
N SER A 179 5.28 -1.12 -13.31
CA SER A 179 6.14 -1.99 -14.11
C SER A 179 7.37 -2.47 -13.35
N ARG A 180 7.82 -1.72 -12.34
CA ARG A 180 8.95 -2.05 -11.47
C ARG A 180 8.66 -1.70 -10.02
N ILE A 181 8.60 -2.72 -9.19
CA ILE A 181 8.31 -2.61 -7.76
C ILE A 181 9.59 -2.82 -6.97
N LEU A 182 9.93 -1.90 -6.07
CA LEU A 182 11.07 -2.03 -5.19
C LEU A 182 10.65 -2.54 -3.81
N LEU A 183 11.32 -3.60 -3.35
CA LEU A 183 11.23 -4.17 -2.01
C LEU A 183 12.57 -3.97 -1.28
N PRO A 184 12.76 -2.87 -0.54
CA PRO A 184 13.91 -2.72 0.34
C PRO A 184 13.82 -3.71 1.50
N THR A 185 14.94 -4.39 1.79
CA THR A 185 15.00 -5.34 2.90
C THR A 185 16.29 -5.16 3.71
N ASP A 186 16.15 -5.24 5.03
CA ASP A 186 17.26 -5.36 5.97
C ASP A 186 17.34 -6.78 6.59
N GLY A 187 16.49 -7.70 6.10
CA GLY A 187 16.36 -9.05 6.63
C GLY A 187 15.53 -9.14 7.92
N SER A 188 14.84 -8.06 8.32
CA SER A 188 13.92 -8.08 9.47
C SER A 188 12.54 -8.67 9.11
N ASP A 189 11.80 -9.12 10.13
CA ASP A 189 10.42 -9.58 9.97
C ASP A 189 9.52 -8.48 9.42
N SER A 190 9.75 -7.22 9.82
CA SER A 190 9.01 -6.08 9.34
C SER A 190 9.21 -5.85 7.82
N ALA A 191 10.46 -5.95 7.34
CA ALA A 191 10.73 -5.94 5.90
C ALA A 191 10.07 -7.14 5.20
N GLY A 192 10.09 -8.32 5.85
CA GLY A 192 9.44 -9.53 5.38
C GLY A 192 7.92 -9.42 5.22
N ALA A 193 7.25 -8.57 6.02
CA ALA A 193 5.81 -8.31 5.92
C ALA A 193 5.43 -7.58 4.61
N ALA A 194 6.34 -6.83 4.01
CA ALA A 194 6.11 -6.14 2.74
C ALA A 194 6.10 -7.09 1.52
N VAL A 195 6.78 -8.25 1.62
CA VAL A 195 6.99 -9.16 0.48
C VAL A 195 5.68 -9.67 -0.13
N PRO A 196 4.67 -10.15 0.63
CA PRO A 196 3.40 -10.59 0.05
C PRO A 196 2.69 -9.48 -0.73
N HIS A 197 2.71 -8.24 -0.21
CA HIS A 197 2.08 -7.07 -0.86
C HIS A 197 2.76 -6.74 -2.19
N GLY A 198 4.10 -6.60 -2.20
CA GLY A 198 4.86 -6.33 -3.42
C GLY A 198 4.69 -7.42 -4.47
N THR A 199 4.71 -8.70 -4.03
CA THR A 199 4.51 -9.85 -4.91
C THR A 199 3.12 -9.88 -5.53
N ALA A 200 2.07 -9.64 -4.72
CA ALA A 200 0.70 -9.61 -5.21
C ALA A 200 0.47 -8.49 -6.23
N ILE A 201 1.01 -7.28 -5.97
CA ILE A 201 0.92 -6.16 -6.90
C ILE A 201 1.71 -6.48 -8.18
N ALA A 202 2.92 -7.05 -8.07
CA ALA A 202 3.70 -7.45 -9.23
C ALA A 202 2.94 -8.40 -10.16
N ARG A 203 2.29 -9.41 -9.61
CA ARG A 203 1.44 -10.33 -10.37
C ARG A 203 0.25 -9.64 -11.01
N ALA A 204 -0.45 -8.77 -10.26
CA ALA A 204 -1.64 -8.08 -10.75
C ALA A 204 -1.34 -7.12 -11.92
N PHE A 205 -0.15 -6.52 -11.94
CA PHE A 205 0.27 -5.57 -12.97
C PHE A 205 1.22 -6.16 -14.03
N GLY A 206 1.75 -7.37 -13.82
CA GLY A 206 2.79 -7.94 -14.67
C GLY A 206 4.14 -7.24 -14.49
N ALA A 207 4.41 -6.72 -13.29
CA ALA A 207 5.60 -5.95 -12.95
C ALA A 207 6.78 -6.84 -12.55
N ALA A 208 8.01 -6.36 -12.77
CA ALA A 208 9.20 -6.93 -12.17
C ALA A 208 9.37 -6.45 -10.72
N VAL A 209 9.97 -7.28 -9.88
CA VAL A 209 10.32 -6.95 -8.50
C VAL A 209 11.82 -6.78 -8.38
N HIS A 210 12.25 -5.65 -7.83
CA HIS A 210 13.63 -5.40 -7.41
C HIS A 210 13.72 -5.56 -5.90
N VAL A 211 14.58 -6.45 -5.42
CA VAL A 211 14.86 -6.62 -3.98
C VAL A 211 16.20 -5.97 -3.68
N LEU A 212 16.19 -4.98 -2.79
CA LEU A 212 17.36 -4.15 -2.49
C LEU A 212 17.73 -4.26 -1.01
N ASN A 213 19.03 -4.51 -0.75
CA ASN A 213 19.64 -4.23 0.54
C ASN A 213 20.62 -3.06 0.42
N VAL A 214 20.59 -2.13 1.36
CA VAL A 214 21.54 -1.01 1.43
C VAL A 214 22.36 -1.16 2.69
N VAL A 215 23.67 -1.42 2.52
CA VAL A 215 24.64 -1.59 3.61
C VAL A 215 25.17 -0.22 4.05
N ASP A 216 24.89 0.17 5.29
CA ASP A 216 25.42 1.39 5.89
C ASP A 216 26.68 1.08 6.71
N LEU A 217 27.85 1.23 6.06
CA LEU A 217 29.13 0.96 6.67
C LEU A 217 29.46 1.92 7.84
N GLN A 218 28.87 3.12 7.87
CA GLN A 218 29.13 4.09 8.96
C GLN A 218 28.30 3.77 10.21
N ALA A 219 27.04 3.41 10.03
CA ALA A 219 26.18 3.02 11.15
C ALA A 219 26.67 1.73 11.82
N GLU A 220 27.16 0.76 11.05
CA GLU A 220 27.64 -0.53 11.56
C GLU A 220 29.09 -0.48 12.09
N GLY A 221 29.94 0.44 11.57
CA GLY A 221 31.35 0.56 11.93
C GLY A 221 31.65 1.39 13.19
N GLY A 222 30.66 2.12 13.72
CA GLY A 222 30.80 3.01 14.89
C GLY A 222 31.72 4.23 14.65
N VAL A 223 31.73 5.16 15.62
CA VAL A 223 32.38 6.49 15.52
C VAL A 223 33.93 6.45 15.59
N PHE A 224 34.53 5.28 15.82
CA PHE A 224 35.95 5.17 16.15
C PHE A 224 36.88 4.67 15.03
N ASN A 225 36.44 4.62 13.76
CA ASN A 225 37.31 4.11 12.69
C ASN A 225 38.19 5.20 12.05
N ALA A 226 39.16 5.72 12.79
CA ALA A 226 40.20 6.60 12.23
C ALA A 226 41.16 5.89 11.24
N GLY A 227 41.12 4.55 11.13
CA GLY A 227 41.97 3.72 10.28
C GLY A 227 41.24 3.05 9.09
N GLY A 228 39.97 3.33 8.87
CA GLY A 228 39.12 2.61 7.87
C GLY A 228 38.55 1.30 8.44
N LEU A 229 37.52 0.77 7.77
CA LEU A 229 36.91 -0.52 8.14
C LEU A 229 37.79 -1.67 7.62
N GLU A 230 37.96 -2.69 8.43
CA GLU A 230 38.67 -3.90 8.01
C GLU A 230 37.95 -4.57 6.83
N PRO A 231 38.63 -4.94 5.75
CA PRO A 231 38.00 -5.54 4.57
C PRO A 231 37.11 -6.73 4.89
N ALA A 232 37.54 -7.61 5.79
CA ALA A 232 36.77 -8.78 6.23
C ALA A 232 35.46 -8.39 6.94
N PHE A 233 35.40 -7.23 7.59
CA PHE A 233 34.17 -6.72 8.19
C PHE A 233 33.19 -6.22 7.11
N VAL A 234 33.68 -5.47 6.13
CA VAL A 234 32.88 -5.01 4.98
C VAL A 234 32.30 -6.19 4.20
N ASP A 235 33.13 -7.19 3.86
CA ASP A 235 32.72 -8.41 3.16
C ASP A 235 31.65 -9.18 3.93
N ARG A 236 31.69 -9.17 5.25
CA ARG A 236 30.69 -9.83 6.09
C ARG A 236 29.34 -9.09 6.04
N LEU A 237 29.35 -7.76 6.05
CA LEU A 237 28.12 -6.96 5.95
C LEU A 237 27.47 -7.14 4.57
N GLU A 238 28.24 -7.12 3.50
CA GLU A 238 27.74 -7.35 2.15
C GLU A 238 27.17 -8.76 1.97
N ARG A 239 27.84 -9.79 2.50
CA ARG A 239 27.28 -11.15 2.50
C ARG A 239 25.96 -11.22 3.24
N ARG A 240 25.80 -10.58 4.41
CA ARG A 240 24.53 -10.51 5.11
C ARG A 240 23.44 -9.79 4.29
N GLY A 241 23.83 -8.76 3.57
CA GLY A 241 22.94 -8.07 2.62
C GLY A 241 22.50 -8.99 1.49
N GLN A 242 23.45 -9.76 0.92
CA GLN A 242 23.16 -10.73 -0.12
C GLN A 242 22.24 -11.86 0.38
N ASP A 243 22.53 -12.43 1.55
CA ASP A 243 21.68 -13.44 2.17
C ASP A 243 20.23 -12.93 2.37
N ALA A 244 20.08 -11.66 2.75
CA ALA A 244 18.76 -11.04 2.95
C ALA A 244 17.97 -10.88 1.64
N VAL A 245 18.61 -10.42 0.55
CA VAL A 245 17.92 -10.28 -0.74
C VAL A 245 17.63 -11.64 -1.38
N ASP A 246 18.53 -12.62 -1.24
CA ASP A 246 18.35 -13.97 -1.76
C ASP A 246 17.22 -14.72 -1.05
N ALA A 247 17.07 -14.51 0.26
CA ALA A 247 15.94 -15.07 1.03
C ALA A 247 14.59 -14.53 0.55
N VAL A 248 14.50 -13.22 0.27
CA VAL A 248 13.29 -12.59 -0.28
C VAL A 248 13.02 -13.10 -1.70
N ALA A 249 14.04 -13.12 -2.58
CA ALA A 249 13.92 -13.60 -3.95
C ALA A 249 13.46 -15.07 -3.99
N SER A 250 14.03 -15.93 -3.13
CA SER A 250 13.62 -17.33 -3.01
C SER A 250 12.17 -17.49 -2.56
N ARG A 251 11.72 -16.66 -1.61
CA ARG A 251 10.34 -16.64 -1.15
C ARG A 251 9.37 -16.25 -2.27
N ILE A 252 9.71 -15.22 -3.06
CA ILE A 252 8.92 -14.80 -4.21
C ILE A 252 8.90 -15.91 -5.27
N GLY A 253 10.05 -16.48 -5.63
CA GLY A 253 10.16 -17.56 -6.60
C GLY A 253 9.33 -18.80 -6.23
N THR A 254 9.15 -19.06 -4.92
CA THR A 254 8.30 -20.17 -4.45
C THR A 254 6.81 -19.84 -4.53
N THR A 255 6.41 -18.61 -4.19
CA THR A 255 4.99 -18.21 -4.09
C THR A 255 4.43 -17.64 -5.40
N ALA A 256 5.29 -17.09 -6.24
CA ALA A 256 4.94 -16.43 -7.50
C ALA A 256 6.05 -16.64 -8.55
N PRO A 257 6.21 -17.86 -9.09
CA PRO A 257 7.27 -18.20 -10.04
C PRO A 257 7.17 -17.46 -11.39
N ASP A 258 6.04 -16.84 -11.64
CA ASP A 258 5.75 -16.00 -12.80
C ASP A 258 6.27 -14.56 -12.68
N VAL A 259 6.72 -14.13 -11.49
CA VAL A 259 7.25 -12.80 -11.23
C VAL A 259 8.76 -12.77 -11.49
N THR A 260 9.21 -11.84 -12.34
CA THR A 260 10.64 -11.57 -12.52
C THR A 260 11.20 -10.87 -11.28
N VAL A 261 12.31 -11.37 -10.74
CA VAL A 261 12.96 -10.83 -9.54
C VAL A 261 14.41 -10.51 -9.84
N ASP A 262 14.78 -9.25 -9.61
CA ASP A 262 16.16 -8.77 -9.61
C ASP A 262 16.61 -8.47 -8.18
N THR A 263 17.85 -8.80 -7.83
CA THR A 263 18.42 -8.53 -6.51
C THR A 263 19.60 -7.58 -6.59
N ALA A 264 19.73 -6.69 -5.61
CA ALA A 264 20.86 -5.77 -5.50
C ALA A 264 21.29 -5.55 -4.06
N VAL A 265 22.60 -5.42 -3.86
CA VAL A 265 23.22 -4.97 -2.59
C VAL A 265 24.01 -3.72 -2.90
N GLU A 266 23.62 -2.60 -2.29
CA GLU A 266 24.23 -1.30 -2.52
C GLU A 266 24.88 -0.80 -1.22
N ARG A 267 25.90 0.04 -1.35
CA ARG A 267 26.50 0.74 -0.20
C ARG A 267 25.88 2.10 -0.02
N ALA A 268 25.44 2.41 1.18
CA ALA A 268 24.99 3.74 1.52
C ALA A 268 26.11 4.77 1.32
N THR A 269 25.74 5.94 0.77
CA THR A 269 26.70 7.05 0.70
C THR A 269 26.96 7.63 2.09
N PRO A 270 28.18 8.15 2.35
CA PRO A 270 28.56 8.61 3.70
C PRO A 270 27.69 9.69 4.32
N ARG A 271 26.94 10.45 3.53
CA ARG A 271 26.06 11.53 4.01
C ARG A 271 24.56 11.23 3.87
N GLY A 272 24.20 10.17 3.14
CA GLY A 272 22.81 9.91 2.79
C GLY A 272 22.17 8.77 3.57
N GLY A 273 22.96 7.85 4.10
CA GLY A 273 22.47 6.67 4.80
C GLY A 273 21.62 5.75 3.91
N VAL A 274 20.93 4.79 4.55
CA VAL A 274 20.11 3.77 3.87
C VAL A 274 18.97 4.40 3.04
N ALA A 275 18.29 5.42 3.57
CA ALA A 275 17.15 6.02 2.87
C ALA A 275 17.54 6.70 1.55
N ALA A 276 18.71 7.35 1.50
CA ALA A 276 19.23 7.92 0.26
C ALA A 276 19.61 6.81 -0.74
N GLY A 277 20.22 5.72 -0.28
CA GLY A 277 20.52 4.57 -1.14
C GLY A 277 19.26 3.98 -1.78
N VAL A 278 18.17 3.83 -1.01
CA VAL A 278 16.87 3.38 -1.53
C VAL A 278 16.32 4.35 -2.58
N ARG A 279 16.35 5.67 -2.30
CA ARG A 279 15.87 6.70 -3.23
C ARG A 279 16.68 6.69 -4.53
N ASP A 280 18.02 6.70 -4.42
CA ASP A 280 18.92 6.81 -5.58
C ASP A 280 18.82 5.55 -6.46
N TYR A 281 18.68 4.37 -5.85
CA TYR A 281 18.40 3.14 -6.57
C TYR A 281 17.04 3.20 -7.28
N ALA A 282 15.99 3.64 -6.59
CA ALA A 282 14.65 3.75 -7.18
C ALA A 282 14.65 4.64 -8.43
N ALA A 283 15.34 5.79 -8.37
CA ALA A 283 15.48 6.71 -9.49
C ALA A 283 16.28 6.08 -10.65
N THR A 284 17.41 5.42 -10.35
CA THR A 284 18.30 4.84 -11.36
C THR A 284 17.69 3.63 -12.05
N ALA A 285 17.00 2.76 -11.29
CA ALA A 285 16.35 1.56 -11.82
C ALA A 285 14.98 1.85 -12.46
N GLY A 286 14.49 3.10 -12.39
CA GLY A 286 13.18 3.48 -12.93
C GLY A 286 12.03 2.77 -12.22
N VAL A 287 12.13 2.66 -10.89
CA VAL A 287 11.08 2.10 -10.03
C VAL A 287 9.88 3.03 -10.02
N ASP A 288 8.68 2.47 -10.05
CA ASP A 288 7.43 3.22 -10.06
C ASP A 288 6.52 2.94 -8.84
N LEU A 289 6.91 2.00 -7.98
CA LEU A 289 6.28 1.74 -6.69
C LEU A 289 7.30 1.17 -5.69
N LEU A 290 7.32 1.71 -4.46
CA LEU A 290 8.02 1.09 -3.33
C LEU A 290 7.02 0.37 -2.42
N VAL A 291 7.41 -0.81 -1.91
CA VAL A 291 6.67 -1.50 -0.85
C VAL A 291 7.65 -1.89 0.25
N MET A 292 7.45 -1.38 1.46
CA MET A 292 8.41 -1.57 2.55
C MET A 292 7.72 -1.70 3.90
N GLY A 293 8.35 -2.40 4.83
CA GLY A 293 7.88 -2.48 6.21
C GLY A 293 7.90 -1.10 6.88
N ALA A 294 6.89 -0.76 7.65
CA ALA A 294 6.78 0.54 8.34
C ALA A 294 7.81 0.72 9.47
N SER A 295 8.45 -0.34 9.93
CA SER A 295 9.50 -0.32 10.96
C SER A 295 10.70 -1.15 10.51
N GLY A 296 11.85 -0.99 11.18
CA GLY A 296 13.06 -1.77 10.92
C GLY A 296 13.54 -2.49 12.18
N ARG A 297 14.77 -3.07 12.16
CA ARG A 297 15.39 -3.86 13.24
C ARG A 297 15.41 -3.18 14.60
N SER A 298 15.45 -1.86 14.67
CA SER A 298 15.59 -1.07 15.91
C SER A 298 14.26 -0.68 16.56
N ALA A 299 13.12 -1.06 15.98
CA ALA A 299 11.82 -0.68 16.51
C ALA A 299 11.43 -1.54 17.72
N LEU A 300 11.73 -1.03 18.92
CA LEU A 300 11.28 -1.60 20.20
C LEU A 300 9.78 -1.40 20.45
N ASN A 301 9.10 -0.59 19.64
CA ASN A 301 7.70 -0.26 19.80
C ASN A 301 7.00 -0.34 18.43
N ARG A 302 5.98 -1.19 18.32
CA ARG A 302 5.21 -1.46 17.09
C ARG A 302 4.53 -0.22 16.48
N GLN A 303 4.38 0.85 17.26
CA GLN A 303 3.70 2.09 16.87
C GLN A 303 4.64 3.18 16.34
N LEU A 304 5.95 2.91 16.19
CA LEU A 304 6.89 3.90 15.70
C LEU A 304 7.26 3.63 14.25
N LEU A 305 6.97 4.61 13.39
CA LEU A 305 7.47 4.63 12.02
C LEU A 305 9.00 4.66 12.03
N GLY A 306 9.63 3.73 11.30
CA GLY A 306 11.09 3.64 11.23
C GLY A 306 11.71 4.89 10.59
N SER A 307 12.91 5.26 11.03
CA SER A 307 13.60 6.46 10.50
C SER A 307 13.86 6.38 8.99
N VAL A 308 14.21 5.19 8.49
CA VAL A 308 14.42 4.95 7.05
C VAL A 308 13.12 5.17 6.29
N VAL A 309 12.02 4.54 6.71
CA VAL A 309 10.69 4.69 6.07
C VAL A 309 10.23 6.14 6.10
N SER A 310 10.34 6.81 7.26
CA SER A 310 9.97 8.22 7.41
C SER A 310 10.76 9.12 6.46
N THR A 311 12.06 8.84 6.24
CA THR A 311 12.90 9.60 5.32
C THR A 311 12.55 9.28 3.86
N VAL A 312 12.37 8.00 3.51
CA VAL A 312 11.95 7.56 2.18
C VAL A 312 10.64 8.23 1.78
N LEU A 313 9.60 8.17 2.62
CA LEU A 313 8.30 8.80 2.37
C LEU A 313 8.37 10.31 2.09
N ARG A 314 9.38 10.99 2.63
CA ARG A 314 9.58 12.43 2.41
C ARG A 314 10.41 12.76 1.17
N THR A 315 11.23 11.82 0.68
CA THR A 315 12.29 12.13 -0.29
C THR A 315 12.15 11.43 -1.62
N VAL A 316 11.33 10.39 -1.73
CA VAL A 316 11.08 9.71 -3.01
C VAL A 316 9.95 10.38 -3.77
N ASP A 317 10.05 10.30 -5.10
CA ASP A 317 9.08 10.90 -6.02
C ASP A 317 8.12 9.84 -6.63
N VAL A 318 8.08 8.66 -6.03
CA VAL A 318 7.19 7.56 -6.43
C VAL A 318 6.31 7.11 -5.24
N PRO A 319 5.14 6.51 -5.49
CA PRO A 319 4.27 5.99 -4.45
C PRO A 319 4.98 4.97 -3.54
N VAL A 320 4.63 4.98 -2.25
CA VAL A 320 5.19 4.07 -1.25
C VAL A 320 4.07 3.41 -0.46
N ILE A 321 4.05 2.08 -0.43
CA ILE A 321 3.22 1.33 0.51
C ILE A 321 4.05 1.02 1.75
N ALA A 322 3.65 1.59 2.87
CA ALA A 322 4.18 1.28 4.19
C ALA A 322 3.32 0.19 4.85
N VAL A 323 3.93 -0.97 5.10
CA VAL A 323 3.24 -2.15 5.66
C VAL A 323 3.54 -2.23 7.16
N PRO A 324 2.53 -2.18 8.03
CA PRO A 324 2.72 -2.32 9.47
C PRO A 324 3.25 -3.73 9.80
N PRO A 325 3.92 -3.91 10.96
CA PRO A 325 4.37 -5.22 11.39
C PRO A 325 3.15 -6.12 11.66
N THR A 326 3.24 -7.38 11.23
CA THR A 326 2.21 -8.39 11.53
C THR A 326 2.12 -8.62 13.04
N SER A 327 0.88 -8.70 13.54
CA SER A 327 0.56 -8.93 14.97
C SER A 327 0.97 -10.33 15.43
#